data_1bb0bca6b05747fd8d69c2c5d89759cc
#
_entry.id   1bb0bca6b05747fd8d69c2c5d89759cc
#
_cell.length_a   1.000
_cell.length_b   1.000
_cell.length_c   1.000
_cell.angle_alpha   90.00
_cell.angle_beta   90.00
_cell.angle_gamma   90.00
#
_symmetry.space_group_name_H-M   'P 1'
#
loop_
_entity.id
_entity.type
_entity.pdbx_description
1 polymer ?
#
loop_
_entity_poly.entity_id
_entity_poly.type
_entity_poly.pdbx_seq_one_letter_code
_entity_poly.pdbx_strand_id
1 'polypeptide(L)'
;MVEDIAPPKLKKAGRKRVVPISSKTLTLKEKYTKAKRSAKQTLKSENRKVEKAREKYILAQRKAKTKKENLKNIENALSGKESQIVEEDKLEQLPPTIQDVVAEKEVIFRPNEGPQTEFLAASEQEVFYGGARGGGKSYAMLVDPLRYCHKTHHRALLLRRSMPELRDLISHSQRLYTRAFPGAKWREQEKEWRFPSGARIEFGYAENLTDVLRYQGQSYTWIGIDELPQYPTPEIYNFLRSSLRSVDPEIPVYMRATGNPGNVGSTWVREMFVEPAESNMPFTLEIETPIGVKKITRRFIPAKLQDNPYLMQTDDYMIMLSSLPEVQRKQFLEGDWDAFEGSAFPEFNRNVHVIEPFEIPHNWVKFRTCDWGYASAACCLWIAIDFENYLYVYRELYTPVSYTHLTLPTKRIV
;
A
#
# COMPACT_ATOMS: atom_id res chain seq x y z
N MET A 1 -5.70 -75.50 -6.20
CA MET A 1 -4.36 -75.59 -6.83
C MET A 1 -3.87 -74.14 -6.94
N VAL A 2 -3.04 -73.71 -6.02
CA VAL A 2 -2.40 -72.43 -6.01
C VAL A 2 -0.91 -72.74 -6.21
N GLU A 3 -0.35 -72.31 -7.35
CA GLU A 3 1.07 -72.47 -7.64
C GLU A 3 1.86 -71.33 -6.97
N ASP A 4 2.81 -71.74 -6.14
CA ASP A 4 3.83 -70.82 -5.53
C ASP A 4 4.83 -70.38 -6.60
N ILE A 5 4.88 -69.05 -6.85
CA ILE A 5 5.93 -68.42 -7.65
C ILE A 5 6.99 -67.83 -6.71
N ALA A 6 8.16 -68.47 -6.70
CA ALA A 6 9.32 -68.05 -5.93
C ALA A 6 9.91 -66.72 -6.47
N PRO A 7 10.43 -65.80 -5.60
CA PRO A 7 11.00 -64.52 -6.04
C PRO A 7 12.37 -64.68 -6.72
N PRO A 8 12.72 -63.81 -7.70
CA PRO A 8 13.98 -63.90 -8.43
C PRO A 8 15.19 -63.50 -7.56
N LYS A 9 16.26 -64.29 -7.69
CA LYS A 9 17.55 -64.06 -6.99
C LYS A 9 18.21 -62.75 -7.45
N LEU A 10 18.44 -61.84 -6.52
CA LEU A 10 19.24 -60.64 -6.69
C LEU A 10 20.69 -60.98 -7.03
N LYS A 11 21.18 -60.61 -8.20
CA LYS A 11 22.60 -60.65 -8.58
C LYS A 11 23.38 -59.65 -7.74
N LYS A 12 24.47 -60.09 -7.09
CA LYS A 12 25.43 -59.29 -6.35
C LYS A 12 26.00 -58.17 -7.23
N ALA A 13 25.73 -56.92 -6.91
CA ALA A 13 26.33 -55.76 -7.57
C ALA A 13 27.83 -55.72 -7.32
N GLY A 14 28.57 -55.70 -8.42
CA GLY A 14 30.04 -55.63 -8.41
C GLY A 14 30.52 -54.32 -7.74
N ARG A 15 31.62 -54.42 -6.99
CA ARG A 15 32.32 -53.31 -6.39
C ARG A 15 32.62 -52.23 -7.43
N LYS A 16 31.97 -51.05 -7.34
CA LYS A 16 32.31 -49.86 -8.15
C LYS A 16 33.72 -49.38 -7.77
N ARG A 17 34.61 -49.38 -8.74
CA ARG A 17 35.93 -48.74 -8.66
C ARG A 17 35.72 -47.29 -8.25
N VAL A 18 36.37 -46.88 -7.14
CA VAL A 18 36.47 -45.47 -6.73
C VAL A 18 37.35 -44.77 -7.77
N VAL A 19 36.75 -43.90 -8.56
CA VAL A 19 37.49 -43.05 -9.51
C VAL A 19 38.15 -41.97 -8.69
N PRO A 20 39.49 -41.73 -8.82
CA PRO A 20 40.17 -40.68 -8.07
C PRO A 20 39.61 -39.31 -8.48
N ILE A 21 39.25 -38.48 -7.49
CA ILE A 21 38.79 -37.11 -7.68
C ILE A 21 39.86 -36.33 -8.45
N SER A 22 39.51 -35.76 -9.59
CA SER A 22 40.47 -35.04 -10.43
C SER A 22 40.97 -33.77 -9.69
N SER A 23 42.20 -33.34 -9.99
CA SER A 23 42.82 -32.12 -9.44
C SER A 23 41.95 -30.85 -9.65
N LYS A 24 41.11 -30.82 -10.69
CA LYS A 24 40.16 -29.75 -10.96
C LYS A 24 39.04 -29.66 -9.89
N THR A 25 38.60 -30.77 -9.34
CA THR A 25 37.52 -30.80 -8.29
C THR A 25 38.05 -30.29 -6.96
N LEU A 26 39.32 -30.56 -6.63
CA LEU A 26 39.98 -30.00 -5.46
C LEU A 26 40.12 -28.47 -5.57
N THR A 27 40.47 -27.93 -6.70
CA THR A 27 40.62 -26.49 -6.95
C THR A 27 39.25 -25.75 -6.86
N LEU A 28 38.17 -26.37 -7.32
CA LEU A 28 36.82 -25.84 -7.18
C LEU A 28 36.35 -25.81 -5.70
N LYS A 29 36.68 -26.85 -4.95
CA LYS A 29 36.38 -26.92 -3.51
C LYS A 29 37.12 -25.86 -2.70
N GLU A 30 38.36 -25.59 -3.05
CA GLU A 30 39.16 -24.50 -2.45
C GLU A 30 38.59 -23.12 -2.81
N LYS A 31 38.22 -22.88 -4.06
CA LYS A 31 37.58 -21.61 -4.49
C LYS A 31 36.25 -21.40 -3.78
N TYR A 32 35.42 -22.42 -3.67
CA TYR A 32 34.16 -22.36 -2.92
C TYR A 32 34.37 -22.03 -1.45
N THR A 33 35.37 -22.69 -0.81
CA THR A 33 35.66 -22.43 0.62
C THR A 33 36.19 -21.02 0.85
N LYS A 34 37.00 -20.49 -0.09
CA LYS A 34 37.50 -19.11 -0.04
C LYS A 34 36.36 -18.09 -0.25
N ALA A 35 35.47 -18.33 -1.21
CA ALA A 35 34.28 -17.50 -1.44
C ALA A 35 33.34 -17.47 -0.22
N LYS A 36 33.10 -18.64 0.40
CA LYS A 36 32.28 -18.75 1.63
C LYS A 36 32.89 -18.01 2.83
N ARG A 37 34.21 -18.03 2.97
CA ARG A 37 34.93 -17.25 4.00
C ARG A 37 34.84 -15.75 3.74
N SER A 38 35.00 -15.31 2.49
CA SER A 38 34.86 -13.91 2.10
C SER A 38 33.47 -13.39 2.35
N ALA A 39 32.43 -14.11 1.91
CA ALA A 39 31.02 -13.76 2.15
C ALA A 39 30.70 -13.64 3.66
N LYS A 40 31.23 -14.58 4.48
CA LYS A 40 31.05 -14.52 5.94
C LYS A 40 31.74 -13.31 6.57
N GLN A 41 32.90 -12.88 6.04
CA GLN A 41 33.59 -11.66 6.50
C GLN A 41 32.83 -10.39 6.10
N THR A 42 32.31 -10.33 4.88
CA THR A 42 31.48 -9.22 4.41
C THR A 42 30.22 -9.07 5.25
N LEU A 43 29.49 -10.16 5.47
CA LEU A 43 28.30 -10.17 6.30
C LEU A 43 28.61 -9.71 7.75
N LYS A 44 29.75 -10.14 8.32
CA LYS A 44 30.17 -9.70 9.65
C LYS A 44 30.49 -8.20 9.70
N SER A 45 31.06 -7.64 8.62
CA SER A 45 31.36 -6.21 8.53
C SER A 45 30.07 -5.37 8.39
N GLU A 46 29.12 -5.86 7.60
CA GLU A 46 27.82 -5.21 7.41
C GLU A 46 26.99 -5.22 8.68
N ASN A 47 26.91 -6.36 9.38
CA ASN A 47 26.22 -6.43 10.67
C ASN A 47 26.82 -5.45 11.69
N ARG A 48 28.15 -5.26 11.70
CA ARG A 48 28.77 -4.23 12.55
C ARG A 48 28.39 -2.80 12.17
N LYS A 49 28.21 -2.52 10.87
CA LYS A 49 27.73 -1.20 10.40
C LYS A 49 26.30 -0.94 10.86
N VAL A 50 25.43 -1.95 10.72
CA VAL A 50 24.02 -1.90 11.16
C VAL A 50 23.95 -1.69 12.68
N GLU A 51 24.77 -2.40 13.46
CA GLU A 51 24.79 -2.26 14.91
C GLU A 51 25.25 -0.86 15.36
N LYS A 52 26.28 -0.31 14.73
CA LYS A 52 26.71 1.09 14.96
C LYS A 52 25.65 2.13 14.56
N ALA A 53 24.92 1.88 13.47
CA ALA A 53 23.82 2.73 13.06
C ALA A 53 22.67 2.69 14.08
N ARG A 54 22.36 1.50 14.60
CA ARG A 54 21.34 1.29 15.64
C ARG A 54 21.74 1.99 16.96
N GLU A 55 23.00 1.90 17.36
CA GLU A 55 23.50 2.62 18.54
C GLU A 55 23.39 4.15 18.38
N LYS A 56 23.75 4.67 17.20
CA LYS A 56 23.60 6.11 16.90
C LYS A 56 22.13 6.55 16.94
N TYR A 57 21.23 5.73 16.42
CA TYR A 57 19.79 5.99 16.44
C TYR A 57 19.24 6.02 17.87
N ILE A 58 19.60 5.03 18.70
CA ILE A 58 19.21 4.98 20.13
C ILE A 58 19.75 6.19 20.89
N LEU A 59 21.00 6.59 20.62
CA LEU A 59 21.58 7.77 21.24
C LEU A 59 20.86 9.07 20.82
N ALA A 60 20.47 9.16 19.56
CA ALA A 60 19.68 10.30 19.07
C ALA A 60 18.30 10.36 19.71
N GLN A 61 17.61 9.22 19.85
CA GLN A 61 16.34 9.15 20.56
C GLN A 61 16.45 9.55 22.04
N ARG A 62 17.51 9.10 22.73
CA ARG A 62 17.77 9.50 24.13
C ARG A 62 17.98 11.01 24.25
N LYS A 63 18.77 11.61 23.35
CA LYS A 63 18.98 13.07 23.31
C LYS A 63 17.67 13.83 23.03
N ALA A 64 16.84 13.32 22.12
CA ALA A 64 15.54 13.92 21.83
C ALA A 64 14.59 13.83 23.05
N LYS A 65 14.58 12.69 23.75
CA LYS A 65 13.77 12.51 24.98
C LYS A 65 14.21 13.47 26.07
N THR A 66 15.53 13.60 26.33
CA THR A 66 16.07 14.55 27.31
C THR A 66 15.76 16.00 26.96
N LYS A 67 15.81 16.35 25.64
CA LYS A 67 15.43 17.68 25.19
C LYS A 67 13.95 17.97 25.43
N LYS A 68 13.07 16.97 25.18
CA LYS A 68 11.62 17.06 25.44
C LYS A 68 11.32 17.19 26.94
N GLU A 69 12.01 16.45 27.80
CA GLU A 69 11.91 16.59 29.26
C GLU A 69 12.39 17.94 29.76
N ASN A 70 13.50 18.45 29.20
CA ASN A 70 13.99 19.79 29.55
C ASN A 70 13.02 20.90 29.10
N LEU A 71 12.41 20.78 27.90
CA LEU A 71 11.36 21.70 27.46
C LEU A 71 10.16 21.67 28.40
N LYS A 72 9.70 20.49 28.78
CA LYS A 72 8.59 20.33 29.73
C LYS A 72 8.92 20.90 31.12
N ASN A 73 10.16 20.78 31.56
CA ASN A 73 10.61 21.38 32.82
C ASN A 73 10.68 22.91 32.73
N ILE A 74 11.07 23.47 31.58
CA ILE A 74 11.04 24.90 31.31
C ILE A 74 9.60 25.42 31.25
N GLU A 75 8.71 24.70 30.55
CA GLU A 75 7.27 25.02 30.51
C GLU A 75 6.65 25.01 31.90
N ASN A 76 6.94 23.97 32.72
CA ASN A 76 6.48 23.90 34.11
C ASN A 76 7.07 24.99 34.99
N ALA A 77 8.32 25.41 34.77
CA ALA A 77 8.95 26.48 35.50
C ALA A 77 8.40 27.87 35.11
N LEU A 78 8.00 28.02 33.82
CA LEU A 78 7.32 29.22 33.32
C LEU A 78 5.88 29.29 33.84
N SER A 79 5.13 28.17 33.76
CA SER A 79 3.76 28.14 34.31
C SER A 79 3.73 28.31 35.82
N GLY A 80 4.73 27.77 36.54
CA GLY A 80 4.87 28.00 37.99
C GLY A 80 5.20 29.45 38.38
N LYS A 81 5.77 30.26 37.46
CA LYS A 81 6.00 31.70 37.68
C LYS A 81 4.79 32.53 37.25
N GLU A 82 4.03 32.10 36.27
CA GLU A 82 2.79 32.75 35.83
C GLU A 82 1.65 32.60 36.85
N SER A 83 1.59 31.43 37.54
CA SER A 83 0.57 31.20 38.56
C SER A 83 0.74 32.07 39.84
N GLN A 84 1.83 32.82 39.98
CA GLN A 84 2.02 33.79 41.09
C GLN A 84 1.73 35.25 40.69
N ILE A 85 1.39 35.54 39.45
CA ILE A 85 1.31 36.94 38.94
C ILE A 85 -0.06 37.30 38.37
N VAL A 86 -0.99 36.38 38.18
CA VAL A 86 -2.30 36.74 37.59
C VAL A 86 -3.40 36.40 38.58
N GLU A 87 -3.78 37.39 39.41
CA GLU A 87 -5.08 37.39 40.05
C GLU A 87 -6.17 37.48 38.96
N GLU A 88 -7.24 36.68 39.08
CA GLU A 88 -8.34 36.57 38.10
C GLU A 88 -8.94 37.92 37.68
N ASP A 89 -8.89 38.91 38.54
CA ASP A 89 -9.39 40.30 38.28
C ASP A 89 -8.61 41.06 37.19
N LYS A 90 -7.46 40.59 36.70
CA LYS A 90 -6.69 41.24 35.64
C LYS A 90 -6.96 40.73 34.24
N LEU A 91 -7.59 39.57 34.10
CA LEU A 91 -7.96 39.01 32.79
C LEU A 91 -9.08 39.78 32.10
N GLU A 92 -10.02 40.37 32.88
CA GLU A 92 -11.11 41.21 32.33
C GLU A 92 -10.65 42.55 31.81
N GLN A 93 -9.41 43.00 32.13
CA GLN A 93 -8.87 44.28 31.69
C GLN A 93 -7.99 44.20 30.41
N LEU A 94 -7.83 43.01 29.84
CA LEU A 94 -7.09 42.83 28.59
C LEU A 94 -7.96 43.25 27.38
N PRO A 95 -7.38 43.87 26.34
CA PRO A 95 -8.13 44.18 25.13
C PRO A 95 -8.75 42.93 24.50
N PRO A 96 -9.95 43.02 23.93
CA PRO A 96 -10.64 41.87 23.33
C PRO A 96 -9.78 41.04 22.36
N THR A 97 -8.87 41.67 21.65
CA THR A 97 -7.91 41.06 20.74
C THR A 97 -6.94 40.08 21.40
N ILE A 98 -6.66 40.22 22.68
CA ILE A 98 -5.76 39.33 23.44
C ILE A 98 -6.55 38.20 24.08
N GLN A 99 -7.80 38.47 24.50
CA GLN A 99 -8.71 37.40 24.98
C GLN A 99 -9.00 36.38 23.90
N ASP A 100 -9.15 36.78 22.63
CA ASP A 100 -9.33 35.89 21.48
C ASP A 100 -8.10 35.02 21.15
N VAL A 101 -6.89 35.48 21.53
CA VAL A 101 -5.64 34.75 21.31
C VAL A 101 -5.39 33.70 22.40
N VAL A 102 -5.92 33.90 23.60
CA VAL A 102 -5.77 32.96 24.75
C VAL A 102 -6.84 31.89 24.77
N ALA A 103 -7.92 32.01 23.98
CA ALA A 103 -8.89 30.92 23.81
C ALA A 103 -8.16 29.76 23.20
N GLU A 104 -7.94 28.68 23.96
CA GLU A 104 -7.39 27.41 23.47
C GLU A 104 -8.19 26.98 22.25
N LYS A 105 -7.54 27.01 21.08
CA LYS A 105 -8.15 26.53 19.84
C LYS A 105 -8.48 25.05 20.02
N GLU A 106 -9.75 24.74 20.05
CA GLU A 106 -10.20 23.35 20.14
C GLU A 106 -9.59 22.53 18.99
N VAL A 107 -8.87 21.47 19.32
CA VAL A 107 -8.32 20.55 18.32
C VAL A 107 -9.44 19.62 17.88
N ILE A 108 -10.02 19.89 16.71
CA ILE A 108 -11.15 19.11 16.17
C ILE A 108 -10.72 17.73 15.67
N PHE A 109 -9.50 17.63 15.14
CA PHE A 109 -8.94 16.39 14.65
C PHE A 109 -7.44 16.33 14.89
N ARG A 110 -6.98 15.18 15.35
CA ARG A 110 -5.55 14.84 15.42
C ARG A 110 -5.36 13.49 14.73
N PRO A 111 -4.47 13.39 13.72
CA PRO A 111 -4.19 12.11 13.09
C PRO A 111 -3.51 11.15 14.08
N ASN A 112 -3.76 9.87 13.91
CA ASN A 112 -2.99 8.83 14.59
C ASN A 112 -1.54 8.89 14.15
N GLU A 113 -0.61 8.61 15.07
CA GLU A 113 0.82 8.55 14.75
C GLU A 113 1.10 7.40 13.75
N GLY A 114 2.09 7.59 12.88
CA GLY A 114 2.48 6.63 11.85
C GLY A 114 1.70 6.81 10.54
N PRO A 115 1.14 5.74 9.95
CA PRO A 115 0.63 5.75 8.58
C PRO A 115 -0.45 6.80 8.29
N GLN A 116 -1.33 7.10 9.23
CA GLN A 116 -2.35 8.14 9.03
C GLN A 116 -1.73 9.54 8.94
N THR A 117 -0.74 9.82 9.80
CA THR A 117 0.03 11.08 9.74
C THR A 117 0.84 11.15 8.46
N GLU A 118 1.46 10.05 8.04
CA GLU A 118 2.24 9.98 6.79
C GLU A 118 1.37 10.21 5.55
N PHE A 119 0.17 9.62 5.52
CA PHE A 119 -0.80 9.86 4.45
C PHE A 119 -1.20 11.33 4.34
N LEU A 120 -1.51 11.95 5.47
CA LEU A 120 -1.89 13.36 5.50
C LEU A 120 -0.71 14.30 5.24
N ALA A 121 0.53 13.88 5.47
CA ALA A 121 1.73 14.64 5.17
C ALA A 121 2.27 14.41 3.75
N ALA A 122 1.75 13.41 3.04
CA ALA A 122 2.25 12.99 1.73
C ALA A 122 2.14 14.09 0.68
N SER A 123 3.23 14.31 -0.06
CA SER A 123 3.35 15.30 -1.13
C SER A 123 3.31 14.67 -2.53
N GLU A 124 3.32 13.34 -2.61
CA GLU A 124 3.26 12.61 -3.86
C GLU A 124 1.93 12.85 -4.56
N GLN A 125 1.96 12.84 -5.89
CA GLN A 125 0.77 13.12 -6.71
C GLN A 125 -0.30 12.04 -6.58
N GLU A 126 0.09 10.79 -6.37
CA GLU A 126 -0.84 9.68 -6.19
C GLU A 126 -0.41 8.87 -4.96
N VAL A 127 -1.29 8.73 -3.97
CA VAL A 127 -1.03 7.96 -2.75
C VAL A 127 -2.14 6.96 -2.51
N PHE A 128 -1.74 5.73 -2.26
CA PHE A 128 -2.64 4.66 -1.85
C PHE A 128 -2.36 4.28 -0.38
N TYR A 129 -3.34 4.48 0.48
CA TYR A 129 -3.30 4.09 1.89
C TYR A 129 -4.11 2.81 2.07
N GLY A 130 -3.43 1.67 2.05
CA GLY A 130 -4.06 0.36 1.94
C GLY A 130 -3.56 -0.64 2.97
N GLY A 131 -4.35 -1.69 3.23
CA GLY A 131 -3.99 -2.78 4.13
C GLY A 131 -5.11 -3.20 5.07
N ALA A 132 -4.79 -3.51 6.32
CA ALA A 132 -5.73 -4.04 7.31
C ALA A 132 -6.97 -3.16 7.52
N ARG A 133 -8.07 -3.77 7.96
CA ARG A 133 -9.27 -3.03 8.38
C ARG A 133 -9.01 -2.30 9.69
N GLY A 134 -9.72 -1.20 9.90
CA GLY A 134 -9.65 -0.45 11.16
C GLY A 134 -8.48 0.53 11.27
N GLY A 135 -7.55 0.61 10.29
CA GLY A 135 -6.38 1.51 10.32
C GLY A 135 -6.67 3.02 10.17
N GLY A 136 -7.93 3.46 10.24
CA GLY A 136 -8.28 4.90 10.17
C GLY A 136 -8.28 5.51 8.76
N LYS A 137 -8.24 4.68 7.70
CA LYS A 137 -8.11 5.10 6.30
C LYS A 137 -9.21 6.05 5.84
N SER A 138 -10.48 5.67 5.99
CA SER A 138 -11.63 6.46 5.54
C SER A 138 -11.73 7.81 6.27
N TYR A 139 -11.28 7.88 7.53
CA TYR A 139 -11.22 9.13 8.26
C TYR A 139 -10.15 10.08 7.71
N ALA A 140 -8.98 9.54 7.35
CA ALA A 140 -7.94 10.30 6.67
C ALA A 140 -8.40 10.86 5.32
N MET A 141 -9.22 10.09 4.57
CA MET A 141 -9.84 10.54 3.32
C MET A 141 -10.81 11.71 3.51
N LEU A 142 -11.46 11.81 4.67
CA LEU A 142 -12.30 12.97 4.99
C LEU A 142 -11.47 14.22 5.34
N VAL A 143 -10.29 14.03 5.92
CA VAL A 143 -9.48 15.14 6.42
C VAL A 143 -8.58 15.74 5.33
N ASP A 144 -7.99 14.90 4.47
CA ASP A 144 -7.00 15.36 3.47
C ASP A 144 -7.52 16.47 2.53
N PRO A 145 -8.76 16.41 1.98
CA PRO A 145 -9.27 17.47 1.12
C PRO A 145 -9.52 18.81 1.83
N LEU A 146 -9.56 18.83 3.17
CA LEU A 146 -9.75 20.07 3.91
C LEU A 146 -8.54 21.02 3.82
N ARG A 147 -7.38 20.51 3.43
CA ARG A 147 -6.11 21.25 3.36
C ARG A 147 -6.21 22.56 2.59
N TYR A 148 -6.97 22.58 1.51
CA TYR A 148 -7.11 23.75 0.64
C TYR A 148 -8.52 24.37 0.67
N CYS A 149 -9.36 24.04 1.66
CA CYS A 149 -10.71 24.60 1.78
C CYS A 149 -10.75 26.11 2.07
N HIS A 150 -9.61 26.73 2.37
CA HIS A 150 -9.46 28.19 2.46
C HIS A 150 -9.28 28.87 1.07
N LYS A 151 -9.04 28.11 -0.01
CA LYS A 151 -8.82 28.59 -1.37
C LYS A 151 -10.11 28.47 -2.20
N THR A 152 -10.52 29.56 -2.85
CA THR A 152 -11.78 29.64 -3.62
C THR A 152 -11.88 28.59 -4.74
N HIS A 153 -10.77 28.29 -5.40
CA HIS A 153 -10.75 27.39 -6.56
C HIS A 153 -10.55 25.90 -6.18
N HIS A 154 -10.49 25.59 -4.88
CA HIS A 154 -10.40 24.20 -4.46
C HIS A 154 -11.69 23.46 -4.70
N ARG A 155 -11.59 22.35 -5.46
CA ARG A 155 -12.69 21.44 -5.76
C ARG A 155 -12.23 20.01 -5.54
N ALA A 156 -12.83 19.35 -4.58
CA ALA A 156 -12.53 17.98 -4.23
C ALA A 156 -13.70 17.05 -4.57
N LEU A 157 -13.38 15.83 -5.00
CA LEU A 157 -14.33 14.74 -5.19
C LEU A 157 -13.92 13.57 -4.31
N LEU A 158 -14.77 13.15 -3.38
CA LEU A 158 -14.64 11.91 -2.63
C LEU A 158 -15.59 10.87 -3.20
N LEU A 159 -15.05 9.78 -3.72
CA LEU A 159 -15.81 8.76 -4.44
C LEU A 159 -15.82 7.44 -3.67
N ARG A 160 -16.97 6.76 -3.66
CA ARG A 160 -17.13 5.35 -3.36
C ARG A 160 -17.86 4.63 -4.50
N ARG A 161 -17.87 3.29 -4.45
CA ARG A 161 -18.50 2.51 -5.48
C ARG A 161 -20.01 2.73 -5.54
N SER A 162 -20.70 2.79 -4.40
CA SER A 162 -22.15 2.92 -4.34
C SER A 162 -22.63 4.00 -3.40
N MET A 163 -23.84 4.51 -3.65
CA MET A 163 -24.46 5.53 -2.80
C MET A 163 -24.73 5.06 -1.36
N PRO A 164 -25.16 3.82 -1.09
CA PRO A 164 -25.28 3.33 0.29
C PRO A 164 -23.98 3.39 1.10
N GLU A 165 -22.86 3.11 0.47
CA GLU A 165 -21.53 3.13 1.11
C GLU A 165 -21.07 4.54 1.49
N LEU A 166 -21.55 5.57 0.78
CA LEU A 166 -21.24 6.97 1.10
C LEU A 166 -21.90 7.48 2.37
N ARG A 167 -22.98 6.85 2.86
CA ARG A 167 -23.79 7.37 3.98
C ARG A 167 -22.96 7.60 5.24
N ASP A 168 -22.09 6.66 5.57
CA ASP A 168 -21.26 6.76 6.77
C ASP A 168 -20.23 7.89 6.61
N LEU A 169 -19.60 7.99 5.44
CA LEU A 169 -18.65 9.08 5.14
C LEU A 169 -19.33 10.45 5.22
N ILE A 170 -20.53 10.59 4.66
CA ILE A 170 -21.31 11.82 4.74
C ILE A 170 -21.64 12.15 6.22
N SER A 171 -22.10 11.16 6.99
CA SER A 171 -22.41 11.35 8.41
C SER A 171 -21.18 11.78 9.21
N HIS A 172 -20.02 11.16 8.95
CA HIS A 172 -18.77 11.55 9.59
C HIS A 172 -18.30 12.95 9.15
N SER A 173 -18.44 13.29 7.87
CA SER A 173 -18.13 14.63 7.37
C SER A 173 -18.99 15.70 8.02
N GLN A 174 -20.29 15.43 8.24
CA GLN A 174 -21.20 16.36 8.90
C GLN A 174 -20.78 16.67 10.34
N ARG A 175 -20.31 15.67 11.09
CA ARG A 175 -19.79 15.89 12.44
C ARG A 175 -18.46 16.66 12.45
N LEU A 176 -17.56 16.34 11.50
CA LEU A 176 -16.21 16.89 11.44
C LEU A 176 -16.21 18.32 10.85
N TYR A 177 -16.82 18.50 9.66
CA TYR A 177 -16.66 19.75 8.90
C TYR A 177 -17.44 20.90 9.51
N THR A 178 -18.60 20.63 10.13
CA THR A 178 -19.39 21.66 10.84
C THR A 178 -18.59 22.26 12.00
N ARG A 179 -17.82 21.45 12.72
CA ARG A 179 -16.98 21.90 13.82
C ARG A 179 -15.69 22.58 13.33
N ALA A 180 -15.04 21.98 12.32
CA ALA A 180 -13.75 22.46 11.81
C ALA A 180 -13.87 23.75 10.98
N PHE A 181 -15.01 23.96 10.32
CA PHE A 181 -15.25 25.11 9.45
C PHE A 181 -16.62 25.74 9.78
N PRO A 182 -16.73 26.58 10.80
CA PRO A 182 -17.94 27.33 11.06
C PRO A 182 -18.38 28.12 9.83
N GLY A 183 -19.63 27.89 9.37
CA GLY A 183 -20.16 28.49 8.13
C GLY A 183 -20.05 27.62 6.89
N ALA A 184 -19.39 26.46 6.92
CA ALA A 184 -19.51 25.46 5.89
C ALA A 184 -20.96 24.89 5.85
N LYS A 185 -21.49 24.68 4.64
CA LYS A 185 -22.89 24.27 4.42
C LYS A 185 -22.94 22.99 3.61
N TRP A 186 -23.65 22.00 4.11
CA TRP A 186 -23.99 20.79 3.38
C TRP A 186 -25.16 21.02 2.43
N ARG A 187 -25.03 20.60 1.18
CA ARG A 187 -26.05 20.63 0.15
C ARG A 187 -26.53 19.21 -0.14
N GLU A 188 -27.71 18.86 0.39
CA GLU A 188 -28.20 17.47 0.33
C GLU A 188 -28.47 16.96 -1.08
N GLN A 189 -28.98 17.82 -1.98
CA GLN A 189 -29.29 17.42 -3.36
C GLN A 189 -28.03 17.19 -4.18
N GLU A 190 -27.07 18.09 -4.05
CA GLU A 190 -25.80 18.03 -4.79
C GLU A 190 -24.77 17.09 -4.12
N LYS A 191 -25.04 16.63 -2.87
CA LYS A 191 -24.11 15.85 -2.05
C LYS A 191 -22.74 16.55 -1.89
N GLU A 192 -22.77 17.85 -1.63
CA GLU A 192 -21.60 18.70 -1.66
C GLU A 192 -21.52 19.57 -0.39
N TRP A 193 -20.31 19.72 0.12
CA TRP A 193 -19.97 20.77 1.09
C TRP A 193 -19.54 22.02 0.37
N ARG A 194 -20.09 23.17 0.78
CA ARG A 194 -19.65 24.49 0.35
C ARG A 194 -19.05 25.24 1.52
N PHE A 195 -17.82 25.68 1.34
CA PHE A 195 -17.06 26.44 2.35
C PHE A 195 -17.21 27.94 2.13
N PRO A 196 -17.02 28.78 3.19
CA PRO A 196 -17.12 30.24 3.07
C PRO A 196 -16.16 30.84 2.02
N SER A 197 -15.01 30.22 1.78
CA SER A 197 -14.03 30.60 0.75
C SER A 197 -14.56 30.43 -0.69
N GLY A 198 -15.60 29.62 -0.90
CA GLY A 198 -16.05 29.15 -2.22
C GLY A 198 -15.55 27.76 -2.58
N ALA A 199 -14.65 27.17 -1.80
CA ALA A 199 -14.22 25.78 -1.96
C ALA A 199 -15.39 24.78 -1.85
N ARG A 200 -15.24 23.64 -2.50
CA ARG A 200 -16.28 22.60 -2.51
C ARG A 200 -15.68 21.20 -2.36
N ILE A 201 -16.38 20.35 -1.61
CA ILE A 201 -16.09 18.92 -1.52
C ILE A 201 -17.36 18.17 -1.87
N GLU A 202 -17.33 17.49 -3.00
CA GLU A 202 -18.41 16.66 -3.53
C GLU A 202 -18.25 15.22 -3.07
N PHE A 203 -19.34 14.56 -2.68
CA PHE A 203 -19.42 13.15 -2.35
C PHE A 203 -20.13 12.43 -3.46
N GLY A 204 -19.39 11.66 -4.24
CA GLY A 204 -19.85 11.00 -5.43
C GLY A 204 -19.78 9.48 -5.37
N TYR A 205 -20.43 8.83 -6.31
CA TYR A 205 -20.32 7.38 -6.50
C TYR A 205 -20.24 7.02 -7.99
N ALA A 206 -19.63 5.89 -8.28
CA ALA A 206 -19.64 5.28 -9.61
C ALA A 206 -19.52 3.77 -9.46
N GLU A 207 -20.51 3.01 -9.91
CA GLU A 207 -20.48 1.55 -9.90
C GLU A 207 -19.77 0.99 -11.13
N ASN A 208 -19.84 1.73 -12.23
CA ASN A 208 -19.34 1.34 -13.54
C ASN A 208 -18.89 2.56 -14.38
N LEU A 209 -18.34 2.32 -15.57
CA LEU A 209 -17.85 3.36 -16.46
C LEU A 209 -18.93 4.34 -16.93
N THR A 210 -20.17 3.88 -17.08
CA THR A 210 -21.28 4.78 -17.45
C THR A 210 -21.56 5.80 -16.35
N ASP A 211 -21.49 5.37 -15.10
CA ASP A 211 -21.67 6.26 -13.96
C ASP A 211 -20.58 7.33 -13.86
N VAL A 212 -19.34 6.95 -14.18
CA VAL A 212 -18.21 7.88 -14.08
C VAL A 212 -18.29 9.00 -15.11
N LEU A 213 -19.04 8.83 -16.21
CA LEU A 213 -19.25 9.86 -17.22
C LEU A 213 -19.96 11.12 -16.68
N ARG A 214 -20.69 11.03 -15.55
CA ARG A 214 -21.28 12.21 -14.88
C ARG A 214 -20.23 13.23 -14.43
N TYR A 215 -18.98 12.80 -14.24
CA TYR A 215 -17.84 13.65 -13.86
C TYR A 215 -17.09 14.17 -15.09
N GLN A 216 -17.49 13.78 -16.29
CA GLN A 216 -16.91 14.28 -17.54
C GLN A 216 -17.07 15.80 -17.65
N GLY A 217 -16.00 16.48 -18.04
CA GLY A 217 -16.00 17.94 -18.13
C GLY A 217 -15.84 18.68 -16.81
N GLN A 218 -15.94 17.99 -15.68
CA GLN A 218 -15.64 18.58 -14.37
C GLN A 218 -14.13 18.77 -14.17
N SER A 219 -13.77 19.65 -13.26
CA SER A 219 -12.38 19.94 -12.90
C SER A 219 -12.23 19.82 -11.39
N TYR A 220 -11.31 18.97 -10.97
CA TYR A 220 -11.01 18.76 -9.56
C TYR A 220 -9.55 19.01 -9.29
N THR A 221 -9.25 19.57 -8.13
CA THR A 221 -7.89 19.74 -7.63
C THR A 221 -7.48 18.56 -6.76
N TRP A 222 -8.47 17.86 -6.22
CA TRP A 222 -8.30 16.66 -5.41
C TRP A 222 -9.35 15.62 -5.76
N ILE A 223 -8.93 14.38 -5.94
CA ILE A 223 -9.84 13.25 -6.10
C ILE A 223 -9.43 12.15 -5.13
N GLY A 224 -10.36 11.73 -4.30
CA GLY A 224 -10.20 10.61 -3.38
C GLY A 224 -11.12 9.46 -3.74
N ILE A 225 -10.58 8.25 -3.85
CA ILE A 225 -11.37 7.03 -4.07
C ILE A 225 -11.21 6.14 -2.86
N ASP A 226 -12.25 6.04 -2.06
CA ASP A 226 -12.27 5.16 -0.90
C ASP A 226 -12.72 3.75 -1.32
N GLU A 227 -12.05 2.73 -0.79
CA GLU A 227 -12.22 1.31 -1.17
C GLU A 227 -11.93 1.03 -2.65
N LEU A 228 -10.83 1.58 -3.17
CA LEU A 228 -10.39 1.43 -4.56
C LEU A 228 -10.39 -0.02 -5.08
N PRO A 229 -9.97 -1.06 -4.30
CA PRO A 229 -9.98 -2.44 -4.77
C PRO A 229 -11.37 -3.04 -5.05
N GLN A 230 -12.47 -2.34 -4.74
CA GLN A 230 -13.80 -2.78 -5.15
C GLN A 230 -14.04 -2.66 -6.67
N TYR A 231 -13.23 -1.87 -7.38
CA TYR A 231 -13.30 -1.74 -8.83
C TYR A 231 -12.48 -2.84 -9.50
N PRO A 232 -13.09 -3.62 -10.43
CA PRO A 232 -12.40 -4.76 -11.04
C PRO A 232 -11.25 -4.36 -11.97
N THR A 233 -11.27 -3.14 -12.50
CA THR A 233 -10.27 -2.63 -13.45
C THR A 233 -9.86 -1.20 -13.09
N PRO A 234 -8.67 -0.71 -13.52
CA PRO A 234 -8.19 0.64 -13.26
C PRO A 234 -8.89 1.74 -14.09
N GLU A 235 -9.85 1.41 -14.92
CA GLU A 235 -10.43 2.33 -15.90
C GLU A 235 -11.12 3.54 -15.25
N ILE A 236 -11.90 3.33 -14.17
CA ILE A 236 -12.55 4.42 -13.42
C ILE A 236 -11.49 5.33 -12.78
N TYR A 237 -10.45 4.74 -12.20
CA TYR A 237 -9.33 5.50 -11.64
C TYR A 237 -8.65 6.37 -12.70
N ASN A 238 -8.31 5.78 -13.84
CA ASN A 238 -7.65 6.48 -14.94
C ASN A 238 -8.55 7.57 -15.57
N PHE A 239 -9.84 7.31 -15.70
CA PHE A 239 -10.80 8.30 -16.20
C PHE A 239 -10.85 9.52 -15.27
N LEU A 240 -11.04 9.31 -13.97
CA LEU A 240 -11.13 10.39 -13.00
C LEU A 240 -9.83 11.19 -12.91
N ARG A 241 -8.68 10.53 -13.04
CA ARG A 241 -7.37 11.18 -13.10
C ARG A 241 -7.28 12.21 -14.22
N SER A 242 -7.96 11.99 -15.36
CA SER A 242 -8.01 12.95 -16.46
C SER A 242 -8.78 14.24 -16.13
N SER A 243 -9.57 14.23 -15.04
CA SER A 243 -10.33 15.39 -14.54
C SER A 243 -9.53 16.25 -13.56
N LEU A 244 -8.31 15.84 -13.19
CA LEU A 244 -7.42 16.60 -12.31
C LEU A 244 -6.83 17.79 -13.05
N ARG A 245 -7.22 18.98 -12.64
CA ARG A 245 -6.67 20.25 -13.15
C ARG A 245 -6.96 21.39 -12.18
N SER A 246 -6.06 22.36 -12.12
CA SER A 246 -6.21 23.59 -11.33
C SER A 246 -5.99 24.80 -12.21
N VAL A 247 -6.78 25.84 -11.95
CA VAL A 247 -6.57 27.19 -12.52
C VAL A 247 -5.73 28.04 -11.58
N ASP A 248 -5.56 27.61 -10.32
CA ASP A 248 -4.78 28.27 -9.29
C ASP A 248 -3.46 27.51 -9.12
N PRO A 249 -2.30 28.11 -9.43
CA PRO A 249 -1.00 27.44 -9.31
C PRO A 249 -0.60 27.12 -7.86
N GLU A 250 -1.24 27.75 -6.87
CA GLU A 250 -0.99 27.47 -5.46
C GLU A 250 -1.76 26.27 -4.94
N ILE A 251 -2.67 25.70 -5.74
CA ILE A 251 -3.42 24.48 -5.40
C ILE A 251 -2.86 23.32 -6.23
N PRO A 252 -2.09 22.40 -5.64
CA PRO A 252 -1.62 21.23 -6.35
C PRO A 252 -2.78 20.31 -6.74
N VAL A 253 -2.60 19.57 -7.81
CA VAL A 253 -3.55 18.54 -8.24
C VAL A 253 -3.03 17.16 -7.87
N TYR A 254 -3.83 16.36 -7.15
CA TYR A 254 -3.38 15.07 -6.67
C TYR A 254 -4.54 14.11 -6.38
N MET A 255 -4.22 12.80 -6.39
CA MET A 255 -5.16 11.72 -6.05
C MET A 255 -4.79 11.05 -4.74
N ARG A 256 -5.83 10.60 -4.07
CA ARG A 256 -5.75 9.76 -2.89
C ARG A 256 -6.64 8.55 -3.08
N ALA A 257 -6.18 7.41 -2.64
CA ALA A 257 -7.01 6.22 -2.64
C ALA A 257 -6.79 5.41 -1.36
N THR A 258 -7.81 4.68 -0.96
CA THR A 258 -7.74 3.76 0.18
C THR A 258 -8.34 2.41 -0.20
N GLY A 259 -8.08 1.40 0.61
CA GLY A 259 -8.72 0.10 0.45
C GLY A 259 -8.08 -1.01 1.26
N ASN A 260 -8.74 -2.16 1.21
CA ASN A 260 -8.26 -3.39 1.84
C ASN A 260 -8.03 -4.44 0.74
N PRO A 261 -7.09 -5.36 0.92
CA PRO A 261 -6.97 -6.52 0.05
C PRO A 261 -8.21 -7.42 0.12
N GLY A 262 -8.36 -8.35 -0.83
CA GLY A 262 -9.44 -9.34 -0.86
C GLY A 262 -10.65 -8.96 -1.71
N ASN A 263 -10.64 -7.81 -2.36
CA ASN A 263 -11.66 -7.41 -3.33
C ASN A 263 -11.24 -7.76 -4.77
N VAL A 264 -12.20 -7.72 -5.70
CA VAL A 264 -12.01 -8.09 -7.12
C VAL A 264 -10.91 -7.32 -7.84
N GLY A 265 -10.62 -6.11 -7.43
CA GLY A 265 -9.57 -5.25 -8.00
C GLY A 265 -8.24 -5.30 -7.25
N SER A 266 -8.08 -6.18 -6.25
CA SER A 266 -6.85 -6.22 -5.44
C SER A 266 -5.60 -6.46 -6.29
N THR A 267 -5.69 -7.26 -7.33
CA THR A 267 -4.57 -7.56 -8.22
C THR A 267 -4.03 -6.32 -8.91
N TRP A 268 -4.86 -5.57 -9.63
CA TRP A 268 -4.39 -4.37 -10.34
C TRP A 268 -3.96 -3.24 -9.39
N VAL A 269 -4.60 -3.13 -8.21
CA VAL A 269 -4.18 -2.15 -7.18
C VAL A 269 -2.82 -2.51 -6.63
N ARG A 270 -2.57 -3.81 -6.36
CA ARG A 270 -1.28 -4.31 -5.93
C ARG A 270 -0.18 -4.01 -6.96
N GLU A 271 -0.41 -4.36 -8.22
CA GLU A 271 0.51 -4.09 -9.33
C GLU A 271 0.79 -2.59 -9.51
N MET A 272 -0.23 -1.74 -9.31
CA MET A 272 -0.12 -0.30 -9.52
C MET A 272 0.59 0.43 -8.38
N PHE A 273 0.42 -0.01 -7.12
CA PHE A 273 0.85 0.75 -5.94
C PHE A 273 1.76 -0.02 -4.99
N VAL A 274 1.58 -1.33 -4.83
CA VAL A 274 2.24 -2.11 -3.77
C VAL A 274 3.54 -2.74 -4.26
N GLU A 275 3.54 -3.35 -5.44
CA GLU A 275 4.69 -4.05 -6.01
C GLU A 275 5.83 -3.15 -6.52
N PRO A 276 5.56 -1.93 -7.06
CA PRO A 276 6.63 -1.17 -7.74
C PRO A 276 7.74 -0.67 -6.81
N ALA A 277 7.51 -0.61 -5.50
CA ALA A 277 8.51 -0.17 -4.52
C ALA A 277 8.28 -0.82 -3.16
N GLU A 278 9.29 -0.77 -2.29
CA GLU A 278 9.11 -1.16 -0.89
C GLU A 278 8.02 -0.33 -0.21
N SER A 279 7.33 -0.95 0.74
CA SER A 279 6.26 -0.30 1.50
C SER A 279 6.73 1.04 2.06
N ASN A 280 5.88 2.04 1.90
CA ASN A 280 6.12 3.41 2.37
C ASN A 280 7.23 4.18 1.62
N MET A 281 7.80 3.62 0.56
CA MET A 281 8.79 4.32 -0.28
C MET A 281 8.11 4.94 -1.50
N PRO A 282 8.34 6.23 -1.76
CA PRO A 282 7.84 6.86 -2.98
C PRO A 282 8.62 6.36 -4.21
N PHE A 283 7.93 6.23 -5.33
CA PHE A 283 8.52 5.90 -6.61
C PHE A 283 8.01 6.81 -7.72
N THR A 284 8.74 6.87 -8.81
CA THR A 284 8.46 7.76 -9.92
C THR A 284 8.14 6.97 -11.18
N LEU A 285 7.05 7.36 -11.84
CA LEU A 285 6.67 6.87 -13.15
C LEU A 285 7.01 7.91 -14.19
N GLU A 286 7.61 7.50 -15.28
CA GLU A 286 7.87 8.33 -16.45
C GLU A 286 6.74 8.13 -17.47
N ILE A 287 6.16 9.24 -17.90
CA ILE A 287 5.05 9.26 -18.87
C ILE A 287 5.50 10.06 -20.08
N GLU A 288 5.49 9.43 -21.23
CA GLU A 288 5.71 10.11 -22.49
C GLU A 288 4.53 11.03 -22.81
N THR A 289 4.81 12.29 -23.10
CA THR A 289 3.82 13.29 -23.49
C THR A 289 4.27 13.98 -24.80
N PRO A 290 3.37 14.63 -25.53
CA PRO A 290 3.74 15.38 -26.74
C PRO A 290 4.79 16.48 -26.49
N ILE A 291 4.99 16.89 -25.26
CA ILE A 291 5.94 17.94 -24.83
C ILE A 291 7.16 17.35 -24.07
N GLY A 292 7.41 16.03 -24.22
CA GLY A 292 8.51 15.31 -23.57
C GLY A 292 8.08 14.45 -22.39
N VAL A 293 9.04 13.74 -21.82
CA VAL A 293 8.80 12.85 -20.66
C VAL A 293 8.47 13.66 -19.42
N LYS A 294 7.37 13.30 -18.76
CA LYS A 294 6.94 13.87 -17.48
C LYS A 294 6.97 12.80 -16.40
N LYS A 295 7.13 13.23 -15.16
CA LYS A 295 7.25 12.34 -13.99
C LYS A 295 6.02 12.49 -13.11
N ILE A 296 5.50 11.36 -12.63
CA ILE A 296 4.47 11.27 -11.63
C ILE A 296 5.04 10.52 -10.43
N THR A 297 4.81 11.03 -9.25
CA THR A 297 5.22 10.37 -8.02
C THR A 297 4.07 9.60 -7.41
N ARG A 298 4.33 8.36 -7.02
CA ARG A 298 3.40 7.47 -6.30
C ARG A 298 3.99 7.00 -5.00
N ARG A 299 3.10 6.65 -4.06
CA ARG A 299 3.48 6.02 -2.80
C ARG A 299 2.39 5.09 -2.31
N PHE A 300 2.78 3.94 -1.79
CA PHE A 300 1.95 3.04 -1.02
C PHE A 300 2.26 3.21 0.47
N ILE A 301 1.22 3.46 1.27
CA ILE A 301 1.34 3.54 2.74
C ILE A 301 0.56 2.38 3.33
N PRO A 302 1.23 1.42 4.00
CA PRO A 302 0.57 0.25 4.58
C PRO A 302 -0.21 0.62 5.84
N ALA A 303 -1.46 0.14 5.95
CA ALA A 303 -2.31 0.29 7.12
C ALA A 303 -2.35 -1.01 7.93
N LYS A 304 -2.18 -0.92 9.23
CA LYS A 304 -2.33 -2.02 10.18
C LYS A 304 -3.41 -1.67 11.20
N LEU A 305 -4.02 -2.68 11.83
CA LEU A 305 -4.99 -2.47 12.89
C LEU A 305 -4.38 -1.73 14.09
N GLN A 306 -3.12 -2.06 14.43
CA GLN A 306 -2.37 -1.48 15.54
C GLN A 306 -2.10 0.03 15.39
N ASP A 307 -2.23 0.56 14.15
CA ASP A 307 -2.06 1.99 13.88
C ASP A 307 -3.26 2.83 14.37
N ASN A 308 -4.34 2.15 14.83
CA ASN A 308 -5.53 2.82 15.35
C ASN A 308 -5.66 2.61 16.86
N PRO A 309 -5.19 3.55 17.70
CA PRO A 309 -5.23 3.42 19.14
C PRO A 309 -6.65 3.32 19.71
N TYR A 310 -7.66 3.83 19.00
CA TYR A 310 -9.06 3.75 19.45
C TYR A 310 -9.61 2.33 19.38
N LEU A 311 -9.24 1.55 18.37
CA LEU A 311 -9.66 0.15 18.23
C LEU A 311 -8.80 -0.80 19.06
N MET A 312 -7.64 -0.34 19.51
CA MET A 312 -6.75 -1.10 20.40
C MET A 312 -7.07 -0.95 21.88
N GLN A 313 -8.08 -0.15 22.25
CA GLN A 313 -8.52 -0.02 23.64
C GLN A 313 -9.24 -1.27 24.16
N THR A 314 -9.84 -2.06 23.29
CA THR A 314 -10.45 -3.35 23.59
C THR A 314 -9.97 -4.41 22.61
N ASP A 315 -9.93 -5.67 23.04
CA ASP A 315 -9.51 -6.79 22.18
C ASP A 315 -10.65 -7.28 21.27
N ASP A 316 -11.87 -6.78 21.44
CA ASP A 316 -13.08 -7.30 20.79
C ASP A 316 -12.95 -7.31 19.26
N TYR A 317 -12.46 -6.21 18.68
CA TYR A 317 -12.33 -6.11 17.23
C TYR A 317 -11.20 -7.01 16.67
N MET A 318 -10.11 -7.15 17.42
CA MET A 318 -9.03 -8.07 17.08
C MET A 318 -9.49 -9.53 17.17
N ILE A 319 -10.23 -9.89 18.20
CA ILE A 319 -10.84 -11.24 18.37
C ILE A 319 -11.76 -11.54 17.19
N MET A 320 -12.63 -10.58 16.83
CA MET A 320 -13.56 -10.74 15.71
C MET A 320 -12.81 -10.99 14.39
N LEU A 321 -11.78 -10.20 14.07
CA LEU A 321 -10.99 -10.40 12.86
C LEU A 321 -10.18 -11.69 12.90
N SER A 322 -9.68 -12.09 14.06
CA SER A 322 -8.92 -13.34 14.24
C SER A 322 -9.77 -14.59 14.07
N SER A 323 -11.09 -14.49 14.28
CA SER A 323 -12.04 -15.59 14.10
C SER A 323 -12.42 -15.85 12.63
N LEU A 324 -12.00 -14.99 11.71
CA LEU A 324 -12.26 -15.15 10.28
C LEU A 324 -11.47 -16.33 9.68
N PRO A 325 -11.93 -16.91 8.56
CA PRO A 325 -11.14 -17.86 7.78
C PRO A 325 -9.74 -17.31 7.47
N GLU A 326 -8.76 -18.20 7.35
CA GLU A 326 -7.34 -17.82 7.27
C GLU A 326 -7.04 -16.75 6.21
N VAL A 327 -7.58 -16.92 5.00
CA VAL A 327 -7.37 -15.95 3.90
C VAL A 327 -7.94 -14.58 4.26
N GLN A 328 -9.18 -14.53 4.76
CA GLN A 328 -9.81 -13.27 5.16
C GLN A 328 -9.11 -12.63 6.36
N ARG A 329 -8.59 -13.45 7.30
CA ARG A 329 -7.78 -12.96 8.41
C ARG A 329 -6.50 -12.31 7.92
N LYS A 330 -5.75 -12.96 7.02
CA LYS A 330 -4.56 -12.38 6.38
C LYS A 330 -4.88 -11.06 5.68
N GLN A 331 -6.00 -11.01 4.95
CA GLN A 331 -6.43 -9.80 4.25
C GLN A 331 -6.82 -8.66 5.19
N PHE A 332 -7.67 -8.95 6.19
CA PHE A 332 -8.34 -7.90 6.97
C PHE A 332 -7.62 -7.55 8.26
N LEU A 333 -6.91 -8.50 8.89
CA LEU A 333 -6.13 -8.25 10.10
C LEU A 333 -4.68 -7.89 9.77
N GLU A 334 -4.05 -8.62 8.85
CA GLU A 334 -2.63 -8.46 8.53
C GLU A 334 -2.40 -7.49 7.36
N GLY A 335 -3.44 -7.26 6.54
CA GLY A 335 -3.36 -6.38 5.37
C GLY A 335 -2.54 -6.99 4.23
N ASP A 336 -2.53 -8.32 4.14
CA ASP A 336 -1.74 -9.06 3.18
C ASP A 336 -2.37 -8.97 1.77
N TRP A 337 -1.62 -8.43 0.82
CA TRP A 337 -2.01 -8.26 -0.57
C TRP A 337 -1.77 -9.50 -1.43
N ASP A 338 -1.08 -10.50 -0.92
CA ASP A 338 -0.82 -11.78 -1.59
C ASP A 338 -1.80 -12.89 -1.19
N ALA A 339 -2.64 -12.64 -0.19
CA ALA A 339 -3.66 -13.59 0.25
C ALA A 339 -4.91 -13.54 -0.65
N PHE A 340 -5.18 -14.59 -1.43
CA PHE A 340 -6.34 -14.70 -2.33
C PHE A 340 -7.22 -15.89 -1.97
N GLU A 341 -8.54 -15.71 -1.99
CA GLU A 341 -9.50 -16.82 -1.91
C GLU A 341 -9.42 -17.68 -3.19
N GLY A 342 -9.37 -18.98 -3.02
CA GLY A 342 -9.27 -19.91 -4.15
C GLY A 342 -7.88 -20.04 -4.74
N SER A 343 -6.84 -19.55 -4.05
CA SER A 343 -5.46 -19.84 -4.43
C SER A 343 -5.24 -21.36 -4.49
N ALA A 344 -4.77 -21.84 -5.64
CA ALA A 344 -4.40 -23.27 -5.80
C ALA A 344 -3.20 -23.64 -4.90
N PHE A 345 -2.41 -22.66 -4.50
CA PHE A 345 -1.22 -22.78 -3.66
C PHE A 345 -1.28 -21.76 -2.53
N PRO A 346 -2.03 -22.03 -1.44
CA PRO A 346 -2.14 -21.10 -0.32
C PRO A 346 -0.81 -20.86 0.42
N GLU A 347 0.15 -21.78 0.27
CA GLU A 347 1.49 -21.69 0.83
C GLU A 347 2.43 -20.78 0.01
N PHE A 348 1.97 -20.30 -1.16
CA PHE A 348 2.78 -19.40 -1.98
C PHE A 348 3.13 -18.14 -1.22
N ASN A 349 4.43 -17.86 -1.09
CA ASN A 349 4.96 -16.68 -0.45
C ASN A 349 6.05 -16.07 -1.35
N ARG A 350 5.89 -14.84 -1.77
CA ARG A 350 6.83 -14.16 -2.67
C ARG A 350 8.26 -14.14 -2.14
N ASN A 351 8.43 -13.93 -0.83
CA ASN A 351 9.76 -13.88 -0.23
C ASN A 351 10.51 -15.23 -0.23
N VAL A 352 9.77 -16.32 -0.44
CA VAL A 352 10.29 -17.70 -0.46
C VAL A 352 10.36 -18.24 -1.89
N HIS A 353 9.31 -17.99 -2.68
CA HIS A 353 9.10 -18.67 -3.97
C HIS A 353 9.47 -17.78 -5.17
N VAL A 354 9.63 -16.47 -4.99
CA VAL A 354 10.13 -15.58 -6.05
C VAL A 354 11.61 -15.33 -5.79
N ILE A 355 12.43 -15.70 -6.77
CA ILE A 355 13.88 -15.57 -6.70
C ILE A 355 14.36 -14.53 -7.70
N GLU A 356 15.56 -13.99 -7.49
CA GLU A 356 16.19 -13.08 -8.44
C GLU A 356 16.32 -13.71 -9.82
N PRO A 357 16.04 -12.97 -10.90
CA PRO A 357 16.17 -13.47 -12.26
C PRO A 357 17.58 -13.97 -12.55
N PHE A 358 17.67 -15.12 -13.21
CA PHE A 358 18.95 -15.70 -13.63
C PHE A 358 18.84 -16.30 -15.05
N GLU A 359 19.97 -16.47 -15.70
CA GLU A 359 20.01 -17.08 -17.04
C GLU A 359 19.77 -18.61 -16.93
N ILE A 360 18.70 -19.08 -17.57
CA ILE A 360 18.30 -20.50 -17.52
C ILE A 360 19.26 -21.33 -18.38
N PRO A 361 19.97 -22.32 -17.82
CA PRO A 361 20.90 -23.17 -18.55
C PRO A 361 20.28 -23.86 -19.77
N HIS A 362 21.03 -23.99 -20.85
CA HIS A 362 20.53 -24.58 -22.09
C HIS A 362 20.16 -26.06 -21.95
N ASN A 363 20.80 -26.77 -21.03
CA ASN A 363 20.62 -28.18 -20.76
C ASN A 363 19.50 -28.52 -19.79
N TRP A 364 18.74 -27.51 -19.30
CA TRP A 364 17.54 -27.77 -18.55
C TRP A 364 16.36 -28.07 -19.48
N VAL A 365 15.48 -28.96 -19.00
CA VAL A 365 14.23 -29.26 -19.71
C VAL A 365 13.32 -28.03 -19.65
N LYS A 366 12.84 -27.60 -20.81
CA LYS A 366 11.94 -26.45 -20.94
C LYS A 366 10.67 -26.88 -21.64
N PHE A 367 9.55 -26.48 -21.07
CA PHE A 367 8.23 -26.73 -21.65
C PHE A 367 7.31 -25.54 -21.38
N ARG A 368 6.15 -25.55 -21.99
CA ARG A 368 5.09 -24.58 -21.72
C ARG A 368 3.77 -25.31 -21.52
N THR A 369 2.96 -24.78 -20.63
CA THR A 369 1.58 -25.21 -20.43
C THR A 369 0.66 -24.04 -20.67
N CYS A 370 -0.51 -24.28 -21.26
CA CYS A 370 -1.48 -23.24 -21.54
C CYS A 370 -2.86 -23.74 -21.12
N ASP A 371 -3.57 -22.90 -20.39
CA ASP A 371 -4.99 -23.05 -20.08
C ASP A 371 -5.77 -22.01 -20.86
N TRP A 372 -6.70 -22.46 -21.71
CA TRP A 372 -7.52 -21.58 -22.54
C TRP A 372 -8.86 -21.31 -21.87
N GLY A 373 -9.01 -20.08 -21.37
CA GLY A 373 -10.30 -19.62 -20.90
C GLY A 373 -11.19 -19.18 -22.05
N TYR A 374 -12.40 -19.76 -22.20
CA TYR A 374 -13.42 -19.26 -23.15
C TYR A 374 -14.25 -18.12 -22.55
N ALA A 375 -14.67 -18.26 -21.30
CA ALA A 375 -15.37 -17.26 -20.51
C ALA A 375 -14.55 -16.77 -19.29
N SER A 376 -13.31 -17.21 -19.20
CA SER A 376 -12.33 -16.89 -18.17
C SER A 376 -11.03 -16.44 -18.81
N ALA A 377 -10.11 -15.92 -18.02
CA ALA A 377 -8.78 -15.56 -18.50
C ALA A 377 -8.02 -16.77 -19.05
N ALA A 378 -7.26 -16.57 -20.13
CA ALA A 378 -6.32 -17.55 -20.65
C ALA A 378 -4.95 -17.33 -20.00
N CYS A 379 -4.29 -18.42 -19.59
CA CYS A 379 -2.95 -18.39 -19.01
C CYS A 379 -2.02 -19.33 -19.76
N CYS A 380 -0.79 -18.89 -20.03
CA CYS A 380 0.26 -19.73 -20.57
C CYS A 380 1.56 -19.50 -19.79
N LEU A 381 2.13 -20.57 -19.24
CA LEU A 381 3.34 -20.54 -18.45
C LEU A 381 4.51 -21.20 -19.20
N TRP A 382 5.69 -20.60 -19.16
CA TRP A 382 6.95 -21.19 -19.61
C TRP A 382 7.71 -21.64 -18.36
N ILE A 383 8.06 -22.92 -18.34
CA ILE A 383 8.61 -23.61 -17.19
C ILE A 383 9.95 -24.25 -17.57
N ALA A 384 10.93 -24.13 -16.71
CA ALA A 384 12.17 -24.88 -16.77
C ALA A 384 12.29 -25.82 -15.57
N ILE A 385 12.88 -26.99 -15.75
CA ILE A 385 13.14 -27.97 -14.69
C ILE A 385 14.65 -28.16 -14.59
N ASP A 386 15.19 -28.06 -13.38
CA ASP A 386 16.59 -28.37 -13.12
C ASP A 386 16.84 -29.88 -12.89
N PHE A 387 18.08 -30.25 -12.62
CA PHE A 387 18.46 -31.65 -12.38
C PHE A 387 18.01 -32.20 -11.01
N GLU A 388 17.54 -31.33 -10.11
CA GLU A 388 16.99 -31.66 -8.81
C GLU A 388 15.46 -31.73 -8.81
N ASN A 389 14.84 -31.51 -9.99
CA ASN A 389 13.39 -31.43 -10.25
C ASN A 389 12.69 -30.21 -9.64
N TYR A 390 13.41 -29.13 -9.40
CA TYR A 390 12.76 -27.86 -9.11
C TYR A 390 12.20 -27.23 -10.38
N LEU A 391 10.99 -26.68 -10.26
CA LEU A 391 10.26 -26.01 -11.32
C LEU A 391 10.47 -24.50 -11.24
N TYR A 392 10.90 -23.90 -12.34
CA TYR A 392 11.09 -22.47 -12.46
C TYR A 392 10.15 -21.91 -13.51
N VAL A 393 9.15 -21.13 -13.09
CA VAL A 393 8.29 -20.36 -14.00
C VAL A 393 9.03 -19.08 -14.36
N TYR A 394 9.50 -18.97 -15.58
CA TYR A 394 10.34 -17.83 -16.01
C TYR A 394 9.64 -16.87 -16.96
N ARG A 395 8.45 -17.22 -17.41
CA ARG A 395 7.61 -16.36 -18.24
C ARG A 395 6.15 -16.75 -18.09
N GLU A 396 5.30 -15.75 -18.07
CA GLU A 396 3.85 -15.87 -18.04
C GLU A 396 3.22 -15.04 -19.16
N LEU A 397 2.16 -15.55 -19.77
CA LEU A 397 1.21 -14.81 -20.56
C LEU A 397 -0.15 -15.01 -19.91
N TYR A 398 -0.68 -13.93 -19.33
CA TYR A 398 -2.03 -13.90 -18.78
C TYR A 398 -2.86 -12.93 -19.60
N THR A 399 -3.96 -13.41 -20.19
CA THR A 399 -4.85 -12.58 -20.99
C THR A 399 -6.22 -12.57 -20.32
N PRO A 400 -6.66 -11.42 -19.75
CA PRO A 400 -8.01 -11.31 -19.24
C PRO A 400 -9.03 -11.61 -20.34
N VAL A 401 -10.26 -11.98 -19.97
CA VAL A 401 -11.33 -12.32 -20.92
C VAL A 401 -11.41 -11.29 -22.02
N SER A 402 -11.01 -11.66 -23.23
CA SER A 402 -11.09 -10.85 -24.43
C SER A 402 -11.94 -11.58 -25.45
N TYR A 403 -12.99 -10.93 -25.95
CA TYR A 403 -13.85 -11.45 -27.03
C TYR A 403 -13.16 -11.48 -28.39
N THR A 404 -11.87 -11.20 -28.47
CA THR A 404 -11.12 -11.23 -29.72
C THR A 404 -10.43 -12.57 -29.89
N HIS A 405 -10.63 -13.21 -31.04
CA HIS A 405 -9.92 -14.40 -31.48
C HIS A 405 -8.42 -14.18 -31.42
N LEU A 406 -7.77 -14.71 -30.41
CA LEU A 406 -6.30 -14.87 -30.38
C LEU A 406 -5.94 -15.99 -31.35
N THR A 407 -5.71 -15.65 -32.61
CA THR A 407 -5.00 -16.56 -33.51
C THR A 407 -3.55 -16.61 -33.03
N LEU A 408 -3.14 -17.75 -32.48
CA LEU A 408 -1.73 -18.03 -32.21
C LEU A 408 -0.94 -17.79 -33.52
N PRO A 409 0.16 -17.05 -33.49
CA PRO A 409 1.08 -17.03 -34.61
C PRO A 409 1.69 -18.41 -34.74
N THR A 410 1.10 -19.22 -35.63
CA THR A 410 1.68 -20.51 -36.06
C THR A 410 2.87 -20.22 -36.96
N LYS A 411 3.95 -19.70 -36.43
CA LYS A 411 5.25 -19.85 -37.09
C LYS A 411 5.83 -21.20 -36.65
N ARG A 412 5.67 -22.19 -37.52
CA ARG A 412 6.54 -23.35 -37.53
C ARG A 412 7.98 -22.84 -37.59
N ILE A 413 8.72 -23.08 -36.51
CA ILE A 413 10.18 -23.04 -36.58
C ILE A 413 10.57 -24.46 -37.00
N VAL A 414 11.02 -24.60 -38.23
CA VAL A 414 11.74 -25.77 -38.74
C VAL A 414 13.12 -25.80 -38.12
#